data_478da9fe4abde59ef8d6c828132a8937
#
_entry.id   478da9fe4abde59ef8d6c828132a8937
#
_cell.length_a   1.000
_cell.length_b   1.000
_cell.length_c   1.000
_cell.angle_alpha   90.00
_cell.angle_beta   90.00
_cell.angle_gamma   90.00
#
_symmetry.space_group_name_H-M   'P 1'
#
loop_
_entity.id
_entity.type
_entity.pdbx_description
1 polymer ?
#
loop_
_entity_poly.entity_id
_entity_poly.type
_entity_poly.pdbx_seq_one_letter_code
_entity_poly.pdbx_strand_id
1 'polypeptide(L)'
;MGSEIAQAYCAWGRFGPKRNFVSWRACSGSECENRKVIRSYRDEAVVLRTQKLGEADRIIWLLTSEHGQIRAVAKGVRRTTSKFGARLEPFSVVDIQLHRGRSLDTIIQVETIASHGELLAADYELYSRASVIVETADKLSSDGDDGTHQQYLLLVGALHALSHRRHDPALILASYMLRALAIAGWAPSCYDCAVCGSEGPHLGFSITEGGAVCDNCRPPGASLPAPDSMELMGALLSGDWESADSAPTWARSEMMGLVSSYTQWHIERRLKSLQLLERSPHA
;
A
#
# COMPACT_ATOMS: atom_id res chain seq x y z
N MET A 1 -10.37 17.24 11.66
CA MET A 1 -9.26 16.31 11.59
C MET A 1 -9.65 14.82 11.67
N GLY A 2 -10.84 14.44 12.13
CA GLY A 2 -11.31 13.04 12.12
C GLY A 2 -12.11 12.60 10.89
N SER A 3 -12.37 13.49 9.92
CA SER A 3 -13.29 13.20 8.82
C SER A 3 -12.65 12.43 7.66
N GLU A 4 -11.35 12.61 7.39
CA GLU A 4 -10.66 11.96 6.26
C GLU A 4 -10.31 10.52 6.53
N ILE A 5 -9.91 10.20 7.77
CA ILE A 5 -9.66 8.82 8.19
C ILE A 5 -10.96 8.02 8.23
N ALA A 6 -12.07 8.62 8.69
CA ALA A 6 -13.40 8.00 8.61
C ALA A 6 -13.83 7.77 7.14
N GLN A 7 -13.44 8.65 6.22
CA GLN A 7 -13.64 8.46 4.78
C GLN A 7 -12.75 7.37 4.18
N ALA A 8 -11.50 7.20 4.67
CA ALA A 8 -10.62 6.10 4.26
C ALA A 8 -11.21 4.73 4.67
N TYR A 9 -11.82 4.64 5.84
CA TYR A 9 -12.51 3.43 6.28
C TYR A 9 -13.78 3.13 5.47
N CYS A 10 -14.46 4.15 4.95
CA CYS A 10 -15.60 3.99 4.04
C CYS A 10 -15.20 3.82 2.56
N ALA A 11 -14.08 4.39 2.15
CA ALA A 11 -13.61 4.38 0.75
C ALA A 11 -12.98 3.05 0.31
N TRP A 12 -12.77 2.10 1.23
CA TRP A 12 -12.37 0.74 0.86
C TRP A 12 -13.34 0.08 -0.16
N GLY A 13 -14.55 0.62 -0.30
CA GLY A 13 -15.59 0.12 -1.20
C GLY A 13 -15.80 0.83 -2.55
N ARG A 14 -15.17 1.98 -2.84
CA ARG A 14 -15.43 2.68 -4.10
C ARG A 14 -14.24 3.53 -4.58
N PHE A 15 -13.51 3.04 -5.56
CA PHE A 15 -12.62 3.83 -6.41
C PHE A 15 -13.16 3.82 -7.84
N GLY A 16 -13.81 4.91 -8.25
CA GLY A 16 -14.11 5.18 -9.65
C GLY A 16 -13.18 6.30 -10.14
N PRO A 17 -12.74 6.31 -11.41
CA PRO A 17 -11.81 7.32 -11.93
C PRO A 17 -12.50 8.68 -12.04
N LYS A 18 -12.19 9.62 -11.15
CA LYS A 18 -12.51 11.03 -11.36
C LYS A 18 -11.32 11.70 -12.05
N ARG A 19 -11.45 11.90 -13.36
CA ARG A 19 -10.61 12.83 -14.11
C ARG A 19 -10.87 14.26 -13.61
N ASN A 20 -9.90 14.88 -12.98
CA ASN A 20 -9.85 16.33 -12.88
C ASN A 20 -8.49 16.81 -13.38
N PHE A 21 -8.52 17.30 -14.59
CA PHE A 21 -7.45 18.07 -15.23
C PHE A 21 -7.37 19.44 -14.54
N VAL A 22 -6.33 19.72 -13.77
CA VAL A 22 -6.03 21.07 -13.29
C VAL A 22 -4.93 21.68 -14.13
N SER A 23 -5.28 22.77 -14.82
CA SER A 23 -4.38 23.51 -15.70
C SER A 23 -3.24 24.18 -14.93
N TRP A 24 -2.01 23.95 -15.36
CA TRP A 24 -0.82 24.66 -14.92
C TRP A 24 -0.90 26.13 -15.34
N ARG A 25 -0.93 27.06 -14.38
CA ARG A 25 -0.55 28.45 -14.62
C ARG A 25 0.91 28.63 -14.16
N ALA A 26 1.76 28.96 -15.09
CA ALA A 26 3.12 29.38 -14.84
C ALA A 26 3.10 30.70 -14.04
N CYS A 27 3.67 30.70 -12.84
CA CYS A 27 3.99 31.91 -12.10
C CYS A 27 5.31 32.48 -12.62
N SER A 28 5.23 33.63 -13.30
CA SER A 28 6.38 34.45 -13.67
C SER A 28 6.69 35.47 -12.59
N GLY A 29 7.90 35.47 -12.06
CA GLY A 29 8.61 36.68 -11.58
C GLY A 29 8.48 37.03 -10.10
N SER A 30 9.64 37.07 -9.45
CA SER A 30 10.05 38.00 -8.35
C SER A 30 9.54 37.87 -6.92
N GLU A 31 8.93 36.77 -6.49
CA GLU A 31 8.60 36.60 -5.03
C GLU A 31 9.29 35.37 -4.39
N CYS A 32 10.51 35.07 -4.79
CA CYS A 32 11.28 33.94 -4.29
C CYS A 32 12.32 34.31 -3.22
N GLU A 33 12.10 35.41 -2.47
CA GLU A 33 12.97 35.77 -1.36
C GLU A 33 12.22 35.77 -0.04
N ASN A 34 12.64 34.87 0.83
CA ASN A 34 12.28 34.74 2.24
C ASN A 34 11.21 33.71 2.63
N ARG A 35 11.20 32.52 2.04
CA ARG A 35 10.61 31.37 2.74
C ARG A 35 11.50 31.05 3.93
N LYS A 36 11.11 31.49 5.14
CA LYS A 36 11.63 30.93 6.40
C LYS A 36 11.56 29.42 6.28
N VAL A 37 12.71 28.76 6.24
CA VAL A 37 12.76 27.28 6.22
C VAL A 37 12.03 26.82 7.47
N ILE A 38 10.80 26.33 7.29
CA ILE A 38 10.01 25.74 8.38
C ILE A 38 10.81 24.52 8.80
N ARG A 39 11.50 24.61 9.95
CA ARG A 39 12.37 23.53 10.45
C ARG A 39 11.56 22.39 11.07
N SER A 40 10.30 22.60 11.39
CA SER A 40 9.40 21.57 11.92
C SER A 40 8.08 21.56 11.14
N TYR A 41 7.53 20.39 10.93
CA TYR A 41 6.25 20.17 10.27
C TYR A 41 5.49 19.02 10.96
N ARG A 42 4.19 18.92 10.70
CA ARG A 42 3.29 17.90 11.25
C ARG A 42 2.65 17.16 10.10
N ASP A 43 2.49 15.85 10.25
CA ASP A 43 1.86 15.00 9.25
C ASP A 43 1.25 13.76 9.91
N GLU A 44 0.31 13.12 9.26
CA GLU A 44 -0.17 11.80 9.62
C GLU A 44 0.68 10.74 8.92
N ALA A 45 0.96 9.64 9.59
CA ALA A 45 1.83 8.61 9.03
C ALA A 45 1.47 7.20 9.48
N VAL A 46 1.79 6.22 8.64
CA VAL A 46 1.83 4.80 9.02
C VAL A 46 3.28 4.40 9.26
N VAL A 47 3.54 3.74 10.39
CA VAL A 47 4.86 3.15 10.69
C VAL A 47 5.03 1.86 9.88
N LEU A 48 5.94 1.89 8.90
CA LEU A 48 6.21 0.75 8.03
C LEU A 48 7.18 -0.24 8.68
N ARG A 49 8.31 0.26 9.16
CA ARG A 49 9.34 -0.57 9.82
C ARG A 49 10.24 0.26 10.72
N THR A 50 10.96 -0.43 11.59
CA THR A 50 11.90 0.19 12.52
C THR A 50 13.27 -0.49 12.45
N GLN A 51 14.33 0.29 12.66
CA GLN A 51 15.70 -0.21 12.71
C GLN A 51 16.44 0.39 13.93
N LYS A 52 17.19 -0.43 14.64
CA LYS A 52 18.01 0.03 15.76
C LYS A 52 19.08 1.00 15.28
N LEU A 53 19.25 2.12 15.99
CA LEU A 53 20.30 3.12 15.78
C LEU A 53 21.01 3.36 17.11
N GLY A 54 22.24 2.87 17.23
CA GLY A 54 22.96 2.92 18.50
C GLY A 54 22.24 2.17 19.64
N GLU A 55 22.43 2.62 20.89
CA GLU A 55 21.90 1.93 22.07
C GLU A 55 20.46 2.30 22.38
N ALA A 56 20.07 3.56 22.20
CA ALA A 56 18.81 4.12 22.70
C ALA A 56 17.83 4.53 21.60
N ASP A 57 18.27 4.69 20.36
CA ASP A 57 17.51 5.30 19.28
C ASP A 57 17.03 4.26 18.27
N ARG A 58 16.08 4.64 17.42
CA ARG A 58 15.66 3.90 16.23
C ARG A 58 15.51 4.84 15.04
N ILE A 59 15.78 4.32 13.84
CA ILE A 59 15.32 4.90 12.60
C ILE A 59 13.94 4.30 12.32
N ILE A 60 12.97 5.16 12.04
CA ILE A 60 11.58 4.80 11.72
C ILE A 60 11.32 5.13 10.26
N TRP A 61 10.82 4.18 9.49
CA TRP A 61 10.31 4.38 8.14
C TRP A 61 8.82 4.64 8.22
N LEU A 62 8.39 5.71 7.61
CA LEU A 62 7.03 6.23 7.67
C LEU A 62 6.52 6.45 6.26
N LEU A 63 5.29 6.04 5.97
CA LEU A 63 4.54 6.55 4.84
C LEU A 63 3.62 7.64 5.38
N THR A 64 3.86 8.88 4.96
CA THR A 64 3.10 10.04 5.40
C THR A 64 1.99 10.38 4.44
N SER A 65 1.03 11.16 4.90
CA SER A 65 -0.13 11.60 4.11
C SER A 65 0.25 12.59 3.02
N GLU A 66 1.17 13.53 3.31
CA GLU A 66 1.48 14.66 2.42
C GLU A 66 2.91 14.66 1.87
N HIS A 67 3.87 14.03 2.59
CA HIS A 67 5.29 14.14 2.25
C HIS A 67 5.90 12.83 1.70
N GLY A 68 5.08 11.81 1.41
CA GLY A 68 5.59 10.53 0.91
C GLY A 68 6.30 9.68 1.95
N GLN A 69 7.26 8.89 1.51
CA GLN A 69 8.04 8.05 2.40
C GLN A 69 9.14 8.86 3.09
N ILE A 70 9.15 8.84 4.42
CA ILE A 70 10.10 9.57 5.25
C ILE A 70 10.87 8.61 6.14
N ARG A 71 12.15 8.94 6.38
CA ARG A 71 12.99 8.28 7.38
C ARG A 71 13.31 9.26 8.49
N ALA A 72 12.93 8.93 9.72
CA ALA A 72 13.14 9.82 10.86
C ALA A 72 13.76 9.09 12.06
N VAL A 73 14.54 9.80 12.85
CA VAL A 73 15.17 9.29 14.07
C VAL A 73 14.25 9.55 15.25
N ALA A 74 13.90 8.49 15.98
CA ALA A 74 13.24 8.54 17.28
C ALA A 74 14.28 8.42 18.39
N LYS A 75 14.71 9.57 18.93
CA LYS A 75 15.74 9.63 19.97
C LYS A 75 15.23 9.10 21.32
N GLY A 76 16.00 8.20 21.94
CA GLY A 76 15.68 7.62 23.24
C GLY A 76 14.47 6.68 23.24
N VAL A 77 13.96 6.26 22.08
CA VAL A 77 12.75 5.43 21.98
C VAL A 77 12.88 4.07 22.67
N ARG A 78 14.09 3.54 22.80
CA ARG A 78 14.38 2.26 23.46
C ARG A 78 14.59 2.35 24.97
N ARG A 79 14.59 3.55 25.54
CA ARG A 79 14.70 3.73 27.00
C ARG A 79 13.37 3.39 27.66
N THR A 80 13.40 2.81 28.86
CA THR A 80 12.20 2.47 29.64
C THR A 80 11.34 3.70 29.96
N THR A 81 11.98 4.88 30.07
CA THR A 81 11.34 6.17 30.29
C THR A 81 10.99 6.91 28.98
N SER A 82 10.93 6.19 27.86
CA SER A 82 10.67 6.80 26.56
C SER A 82 9.30 7.48 26.52
N LYS A 83 9.29 8.76 26.06
CA LYS A 83 8.05 9.50 25.79
C LYS A 83 7.24 8.95 24.62
N PHE A 84 7.86 8.14 23.75
CA PHE A 84 7.21 7.58 22.57
C PHE A 84 6.48 6.26 22.87
N GLY A 85 7.00 5.47 23.84
CA GLY A 85 6.43 4.16 24.19
C GLY A 85 6.31 3.25 22.96
N ALA A 86 5.19 2.52 22.89
CA ALA A 86 4.88 1.61 21.77
C ALA A 86 4.28 2.30 20.52
N ARG A 87 4.13 3.64 20.53
CA ARG A 87 3.46 4.37 19.45
C ARG A 87 4.15 4.28 18.09
N LEU A 88 5.45 3.99 18.08
CA LEU A 88 6.28 3.88 16.88
C LEU A 88 6.60 2.43 16.49
N GLU A 89 5.77 1.48 16.92
CA GLU A 89 5.88 0.09 16.43
C GLU A 89 5.18 -0.06 15.07
N PRO A 90 5.60 -1.01 14.22
CA PRO A 90 5.00 -1.25 12.92
C PRO A 90 3.47 -1.40 12.98
N PHE A 91 2.77 -1.02 11.89
CA PHE A 91 1.32 -1.03 11.73
C PHE A 91 0.57 0.03 12.57
N SER A 92 1.27 0.92 13.26
CA SER A 92 0.66 2.05 13.96
C SER A 92 0.40 3.20 12.99
N VAL A 93 -0.79 3.81 13.09
CA VAL A 93 -1.16 5.07 12.45
C VAL A 93 -0.99 6.18 13.47
N VAL A 94 -0.19 7.17 13.14
CA VAL A 94 0.24 8.20 14.09
C VAL A 94 0.15 9.60 13.48
N ASP A 95 -0.14 10.57 14.33
CA ASP A 95 0.07 11.99 14.05
C ASP A 95 1.42 12.38 14.63
N ILE A 96 2.32 12.88 13.79
CA ILE A 96 3.72 13.12 14.14
C ILE A 96 4.13 14.57 13.88
N GLN A 97 4.97 15.09 14.79
CA GLN A 97 5.71 16.32 14.56
C GLN A 97 7.17 15.98 14.30
N LEU A 98 7.69 16.46 13.18
CA LEU A 98 9.02 16.21 12.67
C LEU A 98 9.84 17.50 12.63
N HIS A 99 11.14 17.38 12.86
CA HIS A 99 12.13 18.42 12.60
C HIS A 99 12.98 17.99 11.42
N ARG A 100 13.05 18.84 10.37
CA ARG A 100 13.84 18.56 9.17
C ARG A 100 15.32 18.47 9.50
N GLY A 101 15.91 17.33 9.16
CA GLY A 101 17.35 17.07 9.22
C GLY A 101 18.01 17.21 7.84
N ARG A 102 19.32 17.02 7.78
CA ARG A 102 20.06 17.02 6.51
C ARG A 102 19.88 15.71 5.73
N SER A 103 19.80 14.58 6.42
CA SER A 103 19.68 13.24 5.84
C SER A 103 18.55 12.43 6.45
N LEU A 104 18.25 12.64 7.71
CA LEU A 104 17.15 12.01 8.45
C LEU A 104 16.45 13.07 9.26
N ASP A 105 15.14 13.05 9.27
CA ASP A 105 14.34 13.91 10.14
C ASP A 105 14.39 13.41 11.58
N THR A 106 13.98 14.24 12.51
CA THR A 106 13.91 13.86 13.94
C THR A 106 12.48 13.96 14.42
N ILE A 107 11.96 12.89 15.02
CA ILE A 107 10.62 12.87 15.62
C ILE A 107 10.65 13.65 16.93
N ILE A 108 9.80 14.69 17.02
CA ILE A 108 9.66 15.55 18.21
C ILE A 108 8.52 15.06 19.07
N GLN A 109 7.33 14.82 18.47
CA GLN A 109 6.10 14.43 19.12
C GLN A 109 5.38 13.36 18.30
N VAL A 110 4.67 12.47 19.00
CA VAL A 110 3.84 11.41 18.40
C VAL A 110 2.56 11.26 19.20
N GLU A 111 1.45 11.25 18.51
CA GLU A 111 0.14 10.88 19.03
C GLU A 111 -0.40 9.68 18.24
N THR A 112 -0.98 8.70 18.91
CA THR A 112 -1.55 7.53 18.23
C THR A 112 -2.93 7.88 17.71
N ILE A 113 -3.16 7.66 16.41
CA ILE A 113 -4.48 7.73 15.77
C ILE A 113 -5.13 6.35 15.85
N ALA A 114 -4.41 5.30 15.42
CA ALA A 114 -4.85 3.91 15.53
C ALA A 114 -3.65 2.98 15.73
N SER A 115 -3.83 1.91 16.51
CA SER A 115 -2.82 0.87 16.70
C SER A 115 -3.40 -0.47 16.29
N HIS A 116 -2.88 -1.03 15.20
CA HIS A 116 -3.28 -2.33 14.70
C HIS A 116 -2.32 -3.45 15.14
N GLY A 117 -1.16 -3.08 15.71
CA GLY A 117 -0.07 -4.00 16.00
C GLY A 117 -0.44 -5.15 16.91
N GLU A 118 -1.21 -4.91 18.00
CA GLU A 118 -1.62 -5.96 18.94
C GLU A 118 -2.56 -6.98 18.31
N LEU A 119 -3.58 -6.50 17.55
CA LEU A 119 -4.55 -7.36 16.88
C LEU A 119 -3.88 -8.20 15.78
N LEU A 120 -2.97 -7.60 15.02
CA LEU A 120 -2.25 -8.27 13.95
C LEU A 120 -1.22 -9.27 14.48
N ALA A 121 -0.52 -8.95 15.59
CA ALA A 121 0.49 -9.80 16.19
C ALA A 121 -0.08 -11.02 16.91
N ALA A 122 -1.36 -10.98 17.32
CA ALA A 122 -2.04 -12.09 17.98
C ALA A 122 -2.28 -13.28 17.03
N ASP A 123 -2.22 -13.06 15.72
CA ASP A 123 -2.49 -14.07 14.70
C ASP A 123 -1.40 -14.04 13.61
N TYR A 124 -0.72 -15.16 13.43
CA TYR A 124 0.38 -15.27 12.46
C TYR A 124 -0.08 -15.01 11.01
N GLU A 125 -1.30 -15.45 10.66
CA GLU A 125 -1.88 -15.23 9.34
C GLU A 125 -2.07 -13.72 9.07
N LEU A 126 -2.66 -12.99 10.02
CA LEU A 126 -2.85 -11.55 9.90
C LEU A 126 -1.51 -10.81 9.88
N TYR A 127 -0.57 -11.20 10.77
CA TYR A 127 0.74 -10.58 10.85
C TYR A 127 1.54 -10.74 9.56
N SER A 128 1.53 -11.95 8.97
CA SER A 128 2.26 -12.22 7.72
C SER A 128 1.71 -11.40 6.58
N ARG A 129 0.38 -11.29 6.43
CA ARG A 129 -0.26 -10.45 5.41
C ARG A 129 -0.03 -8.96 5.62
N ALA A 130 -0.16 -8.47 6.86
CA ALA A 130 0.19 -7.10 7.20
C ALA A 130 1.63 -6.76 6.85
N SER A 131 2.56 -7.70 7.08
CA SER A 131 3.97 -7.53 6.72
C SER A 131 4.18 -7.39 5.21
N VAL A 132 3.45 -8.16 4.39
CA VAL A 132 3.47 -7.99 2.92
C VAL A 132 2.89 -6.65 2.52
N ILE A 133 1.77 -6.23 3.12
CA ILE A 133 1.12 -4.95 2.84
C ILE A 133 2.11 -3.79 3.08
N VAL A 134 2.73 -3.72 4.26
CA VAL A 134 3.65 -2.61 4.57
C VAL A 134 4.96 -2.69 3.79
N GLU A 135 5.46 -3.89 3.45
CA GLU A 135 6.62 -4.03 2.57
C GLU A 135 6.29 -3.57 1.14
N THR A 136 5.10 -3.87 0.64
CA THR A 136 4.62 -3.38 -0.66
C THR A 136 4.53 -1.85 -0.65
N ALA A 137 3.96 -1.25 0.42
CA ALA A 137 3.96 0.20 0.60
C ALA A 137 5.37 0.79 0.59
N ASP A 138 6.31 0.20 1.36
CA ASP A 138 7.72 0.64 1.42
C ASP A 138 8.41 0.63 0.04
N LYS A 139 7.96 -0.23 -0.88
CA LYS A 139 8.55 -0.36 -2.23
C LYS A 139 7.88 0.50 -3.29
N LEU A 140 6.57 0.70 -3.19
CA LEU A 140 5.80 1.45 -4.18
C LEU A 140 5.72 2.95 -3.88
N SER A 141 6.02 3.37 -2.65
CA SER A 141 6.01 4.79 -2.29
C SER A 141 7.39 5.38 -2.44
N SER A 142 7.51 6.42 -3.24
CA SER A 142 8.71 7.26 -3.35
C SER A 142 8.47 8.64 -2.78
N ASP A 143 9.53 9.44 -2.64
CA ASP A 143 9.44 10.78 -2.06
C ASP A 143 8.68 11.71 -3.03
N GLY A 144 7.50 12.17 -2.62
CA GLY A 144 6.78 13.28 -3.30
C GLY A 144 6.03 12.92 -4.58
N ASP A 145 5.69 11.67 -4.82
CA ASP A 145 4.87 11.25 -5.96
C ASP A 145 3.42 11.74 -5.86
N ASP A 146 2.78 12.00 -7.02
CA ASP A 146 1.39 12.45 -7.13
C ASP A 146 0.37 11.47 -6.49
N GLY A 147 0.73 10.20 -6.29
CA GLY A 147 -0.08 9.16 -5.64
C GLY A 147 0.11 8.99 -4.13
N THR A 148 0.94 9.81 -3.49
CA THR A 148 1.33 9.63 -2.07
C THR A 148 0.14 9.55 -1.13
N HIS A 149 -0.77 10.51 -1.21
CA HIS A 149 -1.95 10.56 -0.34
C HIS A 149 -2.87 9.35 -0.56
N GLN A 150 -3.06 8.94 -1.80
CA GLN A 150 -3.87 7.75 -2.14
C GLN A 150 -3.22 6.46 -1.61
N GLN A 151 -1.89 6.33 -1.70
CA GLN A 151 -1.15 5.20 -1.13
C GLN A 151 -1.29 5.16 0.41
N TYR A 152 -1.20 6.33 1.08
CA TYR A 152 -1.42 6.44 2.51
C TYR A 152 -2.83 5.98 2.91
N LEU A 153 -3.87 6.52 2.27
CA LEU A 153 -5.26 6.16 2.55
C LEU A 153 -5.53 4.67 2.29
N LEU A 154 -5.00 4.14 1.20
CA LEU A 154 -5.12 2.72 0.87
C LEU A 154 -4.48 1.84 1.94
N LEU A 155 -3.28 2.21 2.41
CA LEU A 155 -2.56 1.48 3.45
C LEU A 155 -3.31 1.48 4.78
N VAL A 156 -3.80 2.66 5.22
CA VAL A 156 -4.60 2.80 6.46
C VAL A 156 -5.85 1.94 6.39
N GLY A 157 -6.58 2.00 5.26
CA GLY A 157 -7.78 1.18 5.03
C GLY A 157 -7.50 -0.32 5.06
N ALA A 158 -6.40 -0.77 4.43
CA ALA A 158 -6.02 -2.17 4.39
C ALA A 158 -5.66 -2.73 5.77
N LEU A 159 -4.86 -2.00 6.55
CA LEU A 159 -4.49 -2.39 7.91
C LEU A 159 -5.73 -2.46 8.83
N HIS A 160 -6.65 -1.51 8.69
CA HIS A 160 -7.90 -1.53 9.43
C HIS A 160 -8.78 -2.73 9.05
N ALA A 161 -9.00 -2.94 7.74
CA ALA A 161 -9.82 -4.07 7.26
C ALA A 161 -9.24 -5.41 7.70
N LEU A 162 -7.91 -5.57 7.63
CA LEU A 162 -7.21 -6.78 8.02
C LEU A 162 -7.30 -7.03 9.53
N SER A 163 -7.02 -6.02 10.37
CA SER A 163 -7.06 -6.14 11.83
C SER A 163 -8.46 -6.44 12.39
N HIS A 164 -9.52 -6.04 11.66
CA HIS A 164 -10.91 -6.28 12.04
C HIS A 164 -11.56 -7.43 11.23
N ARG A 165 -10.79 -8.16 10.42
CA ARG A 165 -11.28 -9.28 9.59
C ARG A 165 -12.56 -8.93 8.82
N ARG A 166 -12.56 -7.75 8.17
CA ARG A 166 -13.74 -7.28 7.41
C ARG A 166 -14.09 -8.19 6.23
N HIS A 167 -13.08 -8.81 5.63
CA HIS A 167 -13.16 -9.78 4.54
C HIS A 167 -12.10 -10.86 4.76
N ASP A 168 -12.05 -11.84 3.89
CA ASP A 168 -10.98 -12.85 3.90
C ASP A 168 -9.60 -12.18 3.84
N PRO A 169 -8.68 -12.49 4.77
CA PRO A 169 -7.36 -11.86 4.81
C PRO A 169 -6.54 -11.96 3.53
N ALA A 170 -6.71 -13.05 2.75
CA ALA A 170 -6.03 -13.20 1.46
C ALA A 170 -6.60 -12.25 0.41
N LEU A 171 -7.93 -12.06 0.39
CA LEU A 171 -8.59 -11.11 -0.51
C LEU A 171 -8.21 -9.65 -0.18
N ILE A 172 -8.12 -9.30 1.11
CA ILE A 172 -7.66 -7.97 1.54
C ILE A 172 -6.24 -7.71 1.02
N LEU A 173 -5.32 -8.67 1.18
CA LEU A 173 -3.96 -8.56 0.68
C LEU A 173 -3.93 -8.37 -0.84
N ALA A 174 -4.64 -9.22 -1.60
CA ALA A 174 -4.69 -9.16 -3.06
C ALA A 174 -5.26 -7.81 -3.54
N SER A 175 -6.38 -7.36 -2.97
CA SER A 175 -6.96 -6.06 -3.28
C SER A 175 -5.99 -4.91 -2.99
N TYR A 176 -5.28 -4.96 -1.86
CA TYR A 176 -4.26 -3.96 -1.55
C TYR A 176 -3.15 -3.92 -2.61
N MET A 177 -2.58 -5.09 -2.96
CA MET A 177 -1.49 -5.18 -3.94
C MET A 177 -1.92 -4.63 -5.32
N LEU A 178 -3.09 -5.05 -5.81
CA LEU A 178 -3.64 -4.59 -7.10
C LEU A 178 -3.86 -3.07 -7.11
N ARG A 179 -4.48 -2.54 -6.07
CA ARG A 179 -4.83 -1.11 -5.98
C ARG A 179 -3.59 -0.24 -5.73
N ALA A 180 -2.62 -0.73 -4.97
CA ALA A 180 -1.35 -0.03 -4.77
C ALA A 180 -0.55 0.07 -6.08
N LEU A 181 -0.54 -1.01 -6.89
CA LEU A 181 0.04 -1.00 -8.23
C LEU A 181 -0.72 -0.05 -9.16
N ALA A 182 -2.05 -0.01 -9.09
CA ALA A 182 -2.86 0.90 -9.89
C ALA A 182 -2.57 2.37 -9.59
N ILE A 183 -2.40 2.74 -8.30
CA ILE A 183 -1.97 4.09 -7.91
C ILE A 183 -0.57 4.42 -8.44
N ALA A 184 0.32 3.42 -8.45
CA ALA A 184 1.68 3.57 -9.01
C ALA A 184 1.71 3.58 -10.56
N GLY A 185 0.56 3.50 -11.24
CA GLY A 185 0.46 3.51 -12.70
C GLY A 185 0.57 2.15 -13.38
N TRP A 186 0.57 1.06 -12.61
CA TRP A 186 0.71 -0.33 -13.10
C TRP A 186 -0.57 -1.14 -12.86
N ALA A 187 -1.75 -0.55 -13.15
CA ALA A 187 -3.02 -1.27 -13.06
C ALA A 187 -3.05 -2.40 -14.10
N PRO A 188 -3.26 -3.67 -13.70
CA PRO A 188 -3.45 -4.73 -14.67
C PRO A 188 -4.78 -4.56 -15.42
N SER A 189 -4.78 -4.81 -16.74
CA SER A 189 -6.04 -5.00 -17.46
C SER A 189 -6.61 -6.38 -17.08
N CYS A 190 -7.83 -6.39 -16.55
CA CYS A 190 -8.47 -7.63 -16.13
C CYS A 190 -9.54 -8.11 -17.14
N TYR A 191 -9.92 -7.27 -18.10
CA TYR A 191 -10.99 -7.56 -19.05
C TYR A 191 -10.56 -7.34 -20.51
N ASP A 192 -10.22 -6.09 -20.87
CA ASP A 192 -9.80 -5.75 -22.22
C ASP A 192 -8.35 -6.17 -22.48
N CYS A 193 -8.02 -6.39 -23.76
CA CYS A 193 -6.64 -6.72 -24.15
C CYS A 193 -5.67 -5.58 -23.83
N ALA A 194 -4.67 -5.85 -22.99
CA ALA A 194 -3.67 -4.86 -22.59
C ALA A 194 -2.82 -4.33 -23.75
N VAL A 195 -2.71 -5.07 -24.87
CA VAL A 195 -1.90 -4.71 -26.03
C VAL A 195 -2.68 -3.92 -27.07
N CYS A 196 -3.85 -4.42 -27.49
CA CYS A 196 -4.60 -3.80 -28.60
C CYS A 196 -5.91 -3.14 -28.16
N GLY A 197 -6.30 -3.25 -26.89
CA GLY A 197 -7.53 -2.66 -26.36
C GLY A 197 -8.81 -3.35 -26.86
N SER A 198 -8.74 -4.54 -27.51
CA SER A 198 -9.97 -5.25 -27.88
C SER A 198 -10.78 -5.61 -26.64
N GLU A 199 -12.10 -5.43 -26.74
CA GLU A 199 -13.05 -5.73 -25.68
C GLU A 199 -13.00 -7.23 -25.31
N GLY A 200 -12.98 -7.53 -24.00
CA GLY A 200 -12.92 -8.87 -23.45
C GLY A 200 -14.29 -9.54 -23.26
N PRO A 201 -14.36 -10.64 -22.51
CA PRO A 201 -13.26 -11.25 -21.72
C PRO A 201 -12.23 -12.00 -22.56
N HIS A 202 -10.97 -12.03 -22.10
CA HIS A 202 -9.89 -12.78 -22.72
C HIS A 202 -9.37 -13.86 -21.78
N LEU A 203 -8.92 -14.99 -22.33
CA LEU A 203 -8.43 -16.15 -21.56
C LEU A 203 -6.95 -16.06 -21.21
N GLY A 204 -6.16 -15.26 -21.96
CA GLY A 204 -4.73 -15.11 -21.71
C GLY A 204 -4.45 -14.02 -20.68
N PHE A 205 -3.43 -14.23 -19.83
CA PHE A 205 -2.88 -13.20 -18.95
C PHE A 205 -1.36 -13.14 -19.10
N SER A 206 -0.84 -11.97 -19.41
CA SER A 206 0.60 -11.74 -19.56
C SER A 206 1.05 -10.66 -18.58
N ILE A 207 1.99 -11.02 -17.72
CA ILE A 207 2.60 -10.09 -16.75
C ILE A 207 3.37 -8.99 -17.50
N THR A 208 4.08 -9.34 -18.56
CA THR A 208 4.91 -8.42 -19.35
C THR A 208 4.10 -7.43 -20.16
N GLU A 209 2.92 -7.86 -20.62
CA GLU A 209 2.01 -7.00 -21.39
C GLU A 209 1.03 -6.19 -20.51
N GLY A 210 1.03 -6.44 -19.21
CA GLY A 210 0.25 -5.66 -18.26
C GLY A 210 -1.17 -6.17 -18.03
N GLY A 211 -1.47 -7.46 -18.28
CA GLY A 211 -2.79 -8.01 -17.96
C GLY A 211 -3.36 -9.00 -18.97
N ALA A 212 -4.69 -8.93 -19.17
CA ALA A 212 -5.42 -9.75 -20.12
C ALA A 212 -4.93 -9.55 -21.55
N VAL A 213 -4.82 -10.62 -22.33
CA VAL A 213 -4.40 -10.58 -23.74
C VAL A 213 -5.28 -11.45 -24.61
N CYS A 214 -5.69 -10.92 -25.76
CA CYS A 214 -6.46 -11.67 -26.77
C CYS A 214 -5.58 -12.71 -27.46
N ASP A 215 -6.18 -13.66 -28.18
CA ASP A 215 -5.46 -14.74 -28.87
C ASP A 215 -4.41 -14.23 -29.88
N ASN A 216 -4.68 -13.08 -30.54
CA ASN A 216 -3.76 -12.49 -31.50
C ASN A 216 -2.55 -11.79 -30.85
N CYS A 217 -2.71 -11.29 -29.62
CA CYS A 217 -1.66 -10.54 -28.91
C CYS A 217 -0.94 -11.39 -27.86
N ARG A 218 -1.42 -12.63 -27.60
CA ARG A 218 -0.89 -13.49 -26.56
C ARG A 218 0.56 -13.93 -26.86
N PRO A 219 1.54 -13.51 -26.02
CA PRO A 219 2.91 -13.93 -26.20
C PRO A 219 3.11 -15.40 -25.76
N PRO A 220 4.18 -16.06 -26.20
CA PRO A 220 4.58 -17.36 -25.67
C PRO A 220 4.83 -17.25 -24.15
N GLY A 221 4.28 -18.21 -23.38
CA GLY A 221 4.43 -18.23 -21.92
C GLY A 221 3.41 -17.41 -21.14
N ALA A 222 2.44 -16.76 -21.80
CA ALA A 222 1.28 -16.19 -21.12
C ALA A 222 0.50 -17.29 -20.38
N SER A 223 0.05 -17.00 -19.17
CA SER A 223 -0.82 -17.90 -18.40
C SER A 223 -2.24 -17.93 -18.97
N LEU A 224 -2.97 -19.02 -18.69
CA LEU A 224 -4.36 -19.18 -19.06
C LEU A 224 -5.19 -19.42 -17.79
N PRO A 225 -5.40 -18.38 -16.98
CA PRO A 225 -6.18 -18.51 -15.75
C PRO A 225 -7.65 -18.79 -16.06
N ALA A 226 -8.33 -19.38 -15.09
CA ALA A 226 -9.76 -19.56 -15.19
C ALA A 226 -10.48 -18.20 -15.22
N PRO A 227 -11.62 -18.08 -15.94
CA PRO A 227 -12.41 -16.86 -16.00
C PRO A 227 -12.77 -16.30 -14.63
N ASP A 228 -13.20 -17.13 -13.69
CA ASP A 228 -13.56 -16.72 -12.32
C ASP A 228 -12.39 -16.06 -11.59
N SER A 229 -11.14 -16.49 -11.85
CA SER A 229 -9.94 -15.88 -11.26
C SER A 229 -9.65 -14.50 -11.82
N MET A 230 -9.93 -14.28 -13.11
CA MET A 230 -9.82 -12.97 -13.76
C MET A 230 -10.93 -12.03 -13.31
N GLU A 231 -12.18 -12.51 -13.20
CA GLU A 231 -13.30 -11.74 -12.67
C GLU A 231 -13.05 -11.33 -11.21
N LEU A 232 -12.56 -12.26 -10.37
CA LEU A 232 -12.18 -11.97 -9.00
C LEU A 232 -11.08 -10.89 -8.92
N MET A 233 -10.07 -10.96 -9.80
CA MET A 233 -9.01 -9.94 -9.84
C MET A 233 -9.58 -8.57 -10.21
N GLY A 234 -10.50 -8.50 -11.16
CA GLY A 234 -11.23 -7.28 -11.54
C GLY A 234 -12.10 -6.73 -10.40
N ALA A 235 -12.84 -7.60 -9.71
CA ALA A 235 -13.65 -7.24 -8.54
C ALA A 235 -12.79 -6.65 -7.40
N LEU A 236 -11.64 -7.26 -7.09
CA LEU A 236 -10.73 -6.76 -6.05
C LEU A 236 -10.07 -5.44 -6.44
N LEU A 237 -9.76 -5.23 -7.71
CA LEU A 237 -9.20 -3.97 -8.22
C LEU A 237 -10.23 -2.84 -8.13
N SER A 238 -11.49 -3.11 -8.50
CA SER A 238 -12.59 -2.13 -8.42
C SER A 238 -13.13 -1.91 -7.00
N GLY A 239 -12.91 -2.86 -6.08
CA GLY A 239 -13.44 -2.85 -4.72
C GLY A 239 -14.86 -3.39 -4.63
N ASP A 240 -15.27 -4.25 -5.56
CA ASP A 240 -16.51 -5.01 -5.49
C ASP A 240 -16.35 -6.23 -4.56
N TRP A 241 -16.59 -5.96 -3.27
CA TRP A 241 -16.45 -6.97 -2.23
C TRP A 241 -17.56 -8.01 -2.23
N GLU A 242 -18.75 -7.66 -2.73
CA GLU A 242 -19.87 -8.61 -2.83
C GLU A 242 -19.51 -9.77 -3.75
N SER A 243 -18.99 -9.45 -4.95
CA SER A 243 -18.48 -10.45 -5.88
C SER A 243 -17.26 -11.18 -5.37
N ALA A 244 -16.30 -10.44 -4.75
CA ALA A 244 -15.05 -11.03 -4.27
C ALA A 244 -15.25 -12.03 -3.13
N ASP A 245 -16.10 -11.74 -2.16
CA ASP A 245 -16.37 -12.62 -1.01
C ASP A 245 -17.13 -13.90 -1.43
N SER A 246 -17.85 -13.87 -2.55
CA SER A 246 -18.57 -15.03 -3.08
C SER A 246 -17.70 -15.99 -3.90
N ALA A 247 -16.47 -15.57 -4.28
CA ALA A 247 -15.59 -16.34 -5.14
C ALA A 247 -15.16 -17.68 -4.51
N PRO A 248 -15.07 -18.78 -5.29
CA PRO A 248 -14.66 -20.07 -4.77
C PRO A 248 -13.18 -20.10 -4.37
N THR A 249 -12.82 -20.94 -3.41
CA THR A 249 -11.47 -21.02 -2.82
C THR A 249 -10.37 -21.28 -3.86
N TRP A 250 -10.64 -22.14 -4.86
CA TRP A 250 -9.67 -22.45 -5.91
C TRP A 250 -9.35 -21.21 -6.77
N ALA A 251 -10.37 -20.38 -7.11
CA ALA A 251 -10.18 -19.14 -7.85
C ALA A 251 -9.38 -18.11 -7.04
N ARG A 252 -9.59 -18.05 -5.72
CA ARG A 252 -8.81 -17.21 -4.80
C ARG A 252 -7.32 -17.60 -4.81
N SER A 253 -7.01 -18.91 -4.80
CA SER A 253 -5.63 -19.41 -4.82
C SER A 253 -4.93 -19.08 -6.15
N GLU A 254 -5.60 -19.32 -7.28
CA GLU A 254 -5.05 -19.01 -8.61
C GLU A 254 -4.85 -17.50 -8.78
N MET A 255 -5.85 -16.68 -8.46
CA MET A 255 -5.78 -15.24 -8.50
C MET A 255 -4.62 -14.70 -7.63
N MET A 256 -4.44 -15.22 -6.40
CA MET A 256 -3.34 -14.81 -5.53
C MET A 256 -1.97 -15.10 -6.16
N GLY A 257 -1.81 -16.23 -6.87
CA GLY A 257 -0.61 -16.55 -7.62
C GLY A 257 -0.31 -15.53 -8.72
N LEU A 258 -1.33 -15.15 -9.50
CA LEU A 258 -1.23 -14.11 -10.54
C LEU A 258 -0.83 -12.76 -9.96
N VAL A 259 -1.56 -12.29 -8.93
CA VAL A 259 -1.31 -11.00 -8.27
C VAL A 259 0.08 -10.94 -7.65
N SER A 260 0.52 -12.03 -6.99
CA SER A 260 1.86 -12.10 -6.40
C SER A 260 2.95 -12.02 -7.46
N SER A 261 2.80 -12.76 -8.57
CA SER A 261 3.76 -12.75 -9.68
C SER A 261 3.78 -11.39 -10.38
N TYR A 262 2.62 -10.79 -10.62
CA TYR A 262 2.48 -9.47 -11.22
C TYR A 262 3.14 -8.38 -10.35
N THR A 263 2.86 -8.43 -9.04
CA THR A 263 3.45 -7.49 -8.08
C THR A 263 4.98 -7.62 -8.02
N GLN A 264 5.50 -8.85 -7.98
CA GLN A 264 6.96 -9.07 -7.95
C GLN A 264 7.66 -8.59 -9.23
N TRP A 265 7.00 -8.68 -10.38
CA TRP A 265 7.53 -8.18 -11.65
C TRP A 265 7.71 -6.65 -11.63
N HIS A 266 6.70 -5.91 -11.17
CA HIS A 266 6.75 -4.44 -11.13
C HIS A 266 7.61 -3.87 -10.01
N ILE A 267 7.71 -4.61 -8.89
CA ILE A 267 8.58 -4.23 -7.78
C ILE A 267 9.98 -4.81 -7.98
N GLU A 268 10.78 -4.43 -8.92
CA GLU A 268 12.16 -4.85 -9.25
C GLU A 268 12.96 -5.64 -8.17
N ARG A 269 12.45 -5.77 -6.96
CA ARG A 269 13.01 -6.48 -5.81
C ARG A 269 11.98 -7.41 -5.19
N ARG A 270 12.34 -8.68 -5.02
CA ARG A 270 11.51 -9.68 -4.36
C ARG A 270 11.03 -9.21 -2.98
N LEU A 271 9.72 -9.24 -2.74
CA LEU A 271 9.14 -9.00 -1.43
C LEU A 271 9.54 -10.14 -0.49
N LYS A 272 10.28 -9.82 0.56
CA LYS A 272 10.79 -10.82 1.52
C LYS A 272 9.67 -11.41 2.37
N SER A 273 8.66 -10.61 2.66
CA SER A 273 7.51 -11.01 3.48
C SER A 273 6.56 -11.97 2.76
N LEU A 274 6.56 -12.07 1.43
CA LEU A 274 5.80 -13.11 0.71
C LEU A 274 6.21 -14.52 1.12
N GLN A 275 7.47 -14.73 1.50
CA GLN A 275 7.93 -16.03 2.02
C GLN A 275 7.28 -16.43 3.35
N LEU A 276 6.73 -15.46 4.09
CA LEU A 276 6.00 -15.74 5.33
C LEU A 276 4.65 -16.39 5.05
N LEU A 277 4.02 -16.06 3.90
CA LEU A 277 2.73 -16.65 3.51
C LEU A 277 2.88 -18.14 3.19
N GLU A 278 3.99 -18.52 2.53
CA GLU A 278 4.27 -19.92 2.16
C GLU A 278 4.48 -20.85 3.38
N ARG A 279 4.76 -20.27 4.56
CA ARG A 279 4.96 -20.99 5.82
C ARG A 279 3.71 -21.10 6.67
N SER A 280 2.59 -20.53 6.24
CA SER A 280 1.33 -20.65 6.95
C SER A 280 0.76 -22.06 6.79
N PRO A 281 0.36 -22.75 7.88
CA PRO A 281 -0.14 -24.13 7.81
C PRO A 281 -1.50 -24.29 7.12
N HIS A 282 -2.06 -23.21 6.58
CA HIS A 282 -3.38 -23.16 5.91
C HIS A 282 -3.29 -22.48 4.51
N ALA A 283 -2.11 -22.44 3.89
CA ALA A 283 -1.96 -21.97 2.52
C ALA A 283 -2.26 -23.08 1.51
#